data_99e84ac59444e013f042989a933f8542
#
_entry.id   99e84ac59444e013f042989a933f8542
#
_cell.length_a   1.000
_cell.length_b   1.000
_cell.length_c   1.000
_cell.angle_alpha   90.00
_cell.angle_beta   90.00
_cell.angle_gamma   90.00
#
_symmetry.space_group_name_H-M   'P 1'
#
loop_
_entity.id
_entity.type
_entity.pdbx_description
1 polymer ?
#
loop_
_entity_poly.entity_id
_entity_poly.type
_entity_poly.pdbx_seq_one_letter_code
_entity_poly.pdbx_strand_id
1 'polypeptide(L)'
;PLLLYADNVQNGLHRRLYHIVIGISLLDFTVCSILAIANIADYIETLPLGQIILIGTFLMVFIHLCLYIRHRKKASDHLLLLAHLLVLLCVAAECVSVYFVTSLSGLFIGIGMLILLFVNIVRTLRSIQHIENERQQQELERKQKQGGKHT
;
A
#
# COMPACT_ATOMS: atom_id res chain seq x y z
N PRO A 1 -4.68 5.90 -4.42
CA PRO A 1 -5.26 4.86 -3.55
C PRO A 1 -4.23 4.27 -2.58
N LEU A 2 -3.05 3.83 -3.03
CA LEU A 2 -2.04 3.16 -2.20
C LEU A 2 -1.50 4.06 -1.09
N LEU A 3 -1.21 5.33 -1.36
CA LEU A 3 -0.72 6.29 -0.37
C LEU A 3 -1.77 6.61 0.69
N LEU A 4 -3.04 6.76 0.29
CA LEU A 4 -4.15 6.94 1.22
C LEU A 4 -4.37 5.70 2.11
N TYR A 5 -4.16 4.52 1.54
CA TYR A 5 -4.20 3.27 2.30
C TYR A 5 -3.06 3.21 3.32
N ALA A 6 -1.83 3.55 2.91
CA ALA A 6 -0.66 3.58 3.80
C ALA A 6 -0.84 4.59 4.95
N ASP A 7 -1.43 5.77 4.66
CA ASP A 7 -1.77 6.77 5.68
C ASP A 7 -2.78 6.23 6.69
N ASN A 8 -3.82 5.55 6.23
CA ASN A 8 -4.83 4.93 7.08
C ASN A 8 -4.25 3.83 7.98
N VAL A 9 -3.36 3.00 7.45
CA VAL A 9 -2.65 1.95 8.22
C VAL A 9 -1.77 2.55 9.33
N GLN A 10 -1.18 3.71 9.06
CA GLN A 10 -0.28 4.43 9.99
C GLN A 10 -1.00 5.42 10.91
N ASN A 11 -2.35 5.42 10.94
CA ASN A 11 -3.18 6.34 11.74
C ASN A 11 -2.88 7.83 11.47
N GLY A 12 -2.58 8.19 10.23
CA GLY A 12 -2.38 9.57 9.82
C GLY A 12 -1.07 10.21 10.27
N LEU A 13 -0.10 9.44 10.73
CA LEU A 13 1.17 9.93 11.29
C LEU A 13 1.95 10.81 10.29
N HIS A 14 1.86 10.50 8.99
CA HIS A 14 2.59 11.20 7.92
C HIS A 14 1.66 11.77 6.84
N ARG A 15 0.42 12.10 7.20
CA ARG A 15 -0.62 12.54 6.27
C ARG A 15 -0.18 13.68 5.35
N ARG A 16 0.50 14.70 5.88
CA ARG A 16 0.98 15.84 5.06
C ARG A 16 1.95 15.40 3.98
N LEU A 17 2.86 14.50 4.31
CA LEU A 17 3.89 14.01 3.40
C LEU A 17 3.28 13.19 2.26
N TYR A 18 2.31 12.32 2.58
CA TYR A 18 1.57 11.56 1.57
C TYR A 18 0.75 12.44 0.63
N HIS A 19 0.12 13.52 1.13
CA HIS A 19 -0.58 14.48 0.28
C HIS A 19 0.37 15.25 -0.66
N ILE A 20 1.57 15.60 -0.20
CA ILE A 20 2.59 16.25 -1.03
C ILE A 20 3.01 15.31 -2.16
N VAL A 21 3.28 14.03 -1.86
CA VAL A 21 3.67 13.04 -2.89
C VAL A 21 2.54 12.79 -3.89
N ILE A 22 1.29 12.72 -3.44
CA ILE A 22 0.12 12.63 -4.33
C ILE A 22 0.06 13.86 -5.24
N GLY A 23 0.27 15.06 -4.69
CA GLY A 23 0.30 16.31 -5.46
C GLY A 23 1.39 16.32 -6.52
N ILE A 24 2.61 15.89 -6.17
CA ILE A 24 3.73 15.78 -7.11
C ILE A 24 3.41 14.78 -8.23
N SER A 25 2.86 13.60 -7.87
CA SER A 25 2.51 12.57 -8.86
C SER A 25 1.39 13.02 -9.81
N LEU A 26 0.40 13.76 -9.32
CA LEU A 26 -0.66 14.33 -10.14
C LEU A 26 -0.12 15.42 -11.07
N LEU A 27 0.78 16.26 -10.57
CA LEU A 27 1.40 17.32 -11.34
C LEU A 27 2.27 16.73 -12.45
N ASP A 28 3.09 15.72 -12.15
CA ASP A 28 3.90 14.98 -13.13
C ASP A 28 3.02 14.38 -14.23
N PHE A 29 1.97 13.66 -13.85
CA PHE A 29 1.03 13.07 -14.81
C PHE A 29 0.37 14.15 -15.70
N THR A 30 -0.03 15.26 -15.11
CA THR A 30 -0.68 16.35 -15.85
C THR A 30 0.29 16.99 -16.83
N VAL A 31 1.52 17.29 -16.39
CA VAL A 31 2.56 17.89 -17.24
C VAL A 31 2.92 16.95 -18.41
N CYS A 32 3.17 15.66 -18.12
CA CYS A 32 3.48 14.66 -19.15
C CYS A 32 2.33 14.52 -20.16
N SER A 33 1.07 14.54 -19.68
CA SER A 33 -0.09 14.47 -20.55
C SER A 33 -0.21 15.71 -21.47
N ILE A 34 0.03 16.90 -20.95
CA ILE A 34 0.02 18.15 -21.74
C ILE A 34 1.13 18.13 -22.79
N LEU A 35 2.34 17.73 -22.44
CA LEU A 35 3.48 17.64 -23.35
C LEU A 35 3.20 16.63 -24.49
N ALA A 36 2.60 15.49 -24.17
CA ALA A 36 2.23 14.49 -25.16
C ALA A 36 1.12 14.99 -26.11
N ILE A 37 0.08 15.66 -25.59
CA ILE A 37 -1.01 16.23 -26.42
C ILE A 37 -0.48 17.36 -27.31
N ALA A 38 0.46 18.17 -26.81
CA ALA A 38 1.08 19.25 -27.58
C ALA A 38 2.12 18.75 -28.60
N ASN A 39 2.39 17.45 -28.70
CA ASN A 39 3.45 16.85 -29.52
C ASN A 39 4.86 17.47 -29.28
N ILE A 40 5.12 17.93 -28.04
CA ILE A 40 6.42 18.51 -27.67
C ILE A 40 7.38 17.43 -27.22
N ALA A 41 6.88 16.41 -26.49
CA ALA A 41 7.66 15.26 -26.03
C ALA A 41 6.80 13.99 -26.07
N ASP A 42 7.41 12.88 -26.46
CA ASP A 42 6.75 11.58 -26.42
C ASP A 42 6.71 11.02 -25.00
N TYR A 43 5.70 10.17 -24.72
CA TYR A 43 5.61 9.47 -23.44
C TYR A 43 6.89 8.71 -23.06
N ILE A 44 7.63 8.20 -24.05
CA ILE A 44 8.89 7.48 -23.83
C ILE A 44 9.96 8.42 -23.26
N GLU A 45 10.00 9.67 -23.68
CA GLU A 45 10.97 10.66 -23.20
C GLU A 45 10.68 11.12 -21.77
N THR A 46 9.41 11.18 -21.39
CA THR A 46 8.97 11.58 -20.03
C THR A 46 8.91 10.42 -19.05
N LEU A 47 8.94 9.18 -19.54
CA LEU A 47 8.84 7.94 -18.77
C LEU A 47 9.87 7.84 -17.63
N PRO A 48 11.18 8.17 -17.80
CA PRO A 48 12.17 8.07 -16.73
C PRO A 48 11.83 8.92 -15.51
N LEU A 49 11.22 10.08 -15.72
CA LEU A 49 10.81 10.97 -14.62
C LEU A 49 9.70 10.31 -13.78
N GLY A 50 8.65 9.81 -14.44
CA GLY A 50 7.57 9.09 -13.78
C GLY A 50 8.06 7.84 -13.04
N GLN A 51 9.03 7.11 -13.59
CA GLN A 51 9.64 5.95 -12.93
C GLN A 51 10.39 6.33 -11.65
N ILE A 52 11.15 7.42 -11.66
CA ILE A 52 11.85 7.92 -10.46
C ILE A 52 10.84 8.28 -9.36
N ILE A 53 9.76 8.98 -9.72
CA ILE A 53 8.70 9.35 -8.77
C ILE A 53 8.01 8.10 -8.22
N LEU A 54 7.73 7.11 -9.07
CA LEU A 54 7.10 5.85 -8.68
C LEU A 54 7.97 5.08 -7.70
N ILE A 55 9.24 4.83 -8.03
CA ILE A 55 10.20 4.13 -7.16
C ILE A 55 10.38 4.89 -5.84
N GLY A 56 10.57 6.21 -5.90
CA GLY A 56 10.71 7.05 -4.72
C GLY A 56 9.49 6.96 -3.79
N THR A 57 8.29 6.94 -4.37
CA THR A 57 7.04 6.80 -3.62
C THR A 57 6.96 5.44 -2.91
N PHE A 58 7.24 4.35 -3.60
CA PHE A 58 7.22 3.01 -3.00
C PHE A 58 8.30 2.84 -1.94
N LEU A 59 9.50 3.35 -2.18
CA LEU A 59 10.59 3.32 -1.22
C LEU A 59 10.23 4.11 0.04
N MET A 60 9.63 5.29 -0.10
CA MET A 60 9.18 6.09 1.02
C MET A 60 8.12 5.35 1.86
N VAL A 61 7.12 4.76 1.22
CA VAL A 61 6.09 3.96 1.91
C VAL A 61 6.72 2.79 2.65
N PHE A 62 7.67 2.10 2.02
CA PHE A 62 8.38 0.97 2.62
C PHE A 62 9.18 1.38 3.86
N ILE A 63 9.95 2.48 3.79
CA ILE A 63 10.71 3.01 4.93
C ILE A 63 9.78 3.37 6.10
N HIS A 64 8.68 4.08 5.82
CA HIS A 64 7.71 4.44 6.85
C HIS A 64 7.05 3.22 7.48
N LEU A 65 6.75 2.19 6.67
CA LEU A 65 6.20 0.94 7.16
C LEU A 65 7.20 0.18 8.06
N CYS A 66 8.49 0.15 7.68
CA CYS A 66 9.54 -0.42 8.51
C CYS A 66 9.66 0.28 9.88
N LEU A 67 9.63 1.61 9.88
CA LEU A 67 9.67 2.39 11.12
C LEU A 67 8.44 2.14 11.99
N TYR A 68 7.26 2.07 11.38
CA TYR A 68 6.00 1.80 12.07
C TYR A 68 6.00 0.41 12.75
N ILE A 69 6.45 -0.63 12.03
CA ILE A 69 6.51 -2.00 12.55
C ILE A 69 7.53 -2.14 13.66
N ARG A 70 8.67 -1.45 13.55
CA ARG A 70 9.70 -1.43 14.60
C ARG A 70 9.14 -0.98 15.95
N HIS A 71 8.15 -0.08 15.95
CA HIS A 71 7.50 0.40 17.17
C HIS A 71 6.38 -0.50 17.69
N ARG A 72 5.69 -1.28 16.85
CA ARG A 72 4.46 -2.00 17.25
C ARG A 72 4.55 -3.53 17.38
N LYS A 73 5.58 -4.19 16.86
CA LYS A 73 5.86 -5.65 16.99
C LYS A 73 4.65 -6.61 16.83
N LYS A 74 3.68 -6.33 15.97
CA LYS A 74 2.58 -7.27 15.69
C LYS A 74 2.97 -8.21 14.55
N ALA A 75 2.78 -9.52 14.73
CA ALA A 75 3.10 -10.53 13.69
C ALA A 75 2.38 -10.30 12.35
N SER A 76 1.16 -9.73 12.39
CA SER A 76 0.40 -9.36 11.17
C SER A 76 1.08 -8.27 10.33
N ASP A 77 1.95 -7.45 10.92
CA ASP A 77 2.58 -6.34 10.25
C ASP A 77 3.79 -6.78 9.42
N HIS A 78 4.43 -7.91 9.78
CA HIS A 78 5.52 -8.49 8.98
C HIS A 78 5.03 -9.00 7.61
N LEU A 79 3.82 -9.56 7.54
CA LEU A 79 3.22 -9.98 6.27
C LEU A 79 2.98 -8.78 5.34
N LEU A 80 2.55 -7.65 5.90
CA LEU A 80 2.35 -6.41 5.15
C LEU A 80 3.68 -5.85 4.64
N LEU A 81 4.74 -5.91 5.47
CA LEU A 81 6.08 -5.49 5.06
C LEU A 81 6.60 -6.34 3.91
N LEU A 82 6.45 -7.68 4.01
CA LEU A 82 6.86 -8.60 2.95
C LEU A 82 6.13 -8.32 1.64
N ALA A 83 4.83 -8.06 1.70
CA ALA A 83 4.03 -7.71 0.53
C ALA A 83 4.51 -6.41 -0.12
N HIS A 84 4.83 -5.37 0.67
CA HIS A 84 5.36 -4.11 0.14
C HIS A 84 6.76 -4.27 -0.45
N LEU A 85 7.62 -5.09 0.15
CA LEU A 85 8.93 -5.41 -0.42
C LEU A 85 8.79 -6.09 -1.78
N LEU A 86 7.87 -7.03 -1.89
CA LEU A 86 7.62 -7.77 -3.12
C LEU A 86 7.06 -6.85 -4.22
N VAL A 87 6.16 -5.92 -3.87
CA VAL A 87 5.67 -4.90 -4.79
C VAL A 87 6.81 -3.97 -5.25
N LEU A 88 7.69 -3.56 -4.34
CA LEU A 88 8.85 -2.73 -4.69
C LEU A 88 9.76 -3.45 -5.70
N LEU A 89 10.00 -4.75 -5.51
CA LEU A 89 10.75 -5.57 -6.46
C LEU A 89 10.03 -5.68 -7.83
N CYS A 90 8.70 -5.83 -7.83
CA CYS A 90 7.91 -5.84 -9.07
C CYS A 90 8.00 -4.50 -9.80
N VAL A 91 7.93 -3.38 -9.09
CA VAL A 91 8.08 -2.03 -9.67
C VAL A 91 9.49 -1.85 -10.26
N ALA A 92 10.52 -2.28 -9.54
CA ALA A 92 11.90 -2.23 -10.06
C ALA A 92 12.06 -3.10 -11.32
N ALA A 93 11.52 -4.31 -11.32
CA ALA A 93 11.53 -5.20 -12.49
C ALA A 93 10.79 -4.59 -13.69
N GLU A 94 9.64 -3.94 -13.45
CA GLU A 94 8.90 -3.23 -14.50
C GLU A 94 9.72 -2.09 -15.10
N CYS A 95 10.36 -1.27 -14.26
CA CYS A 95 11.21 -0.18 -14.72
C CYS A 95 12.38 -0.68 -15.61
N VAL A 96 12.95 -1.82 -15.26
CA VAL A 96 14.01 -2.46 -16.08
C VAL A 96 13.42 -3.05 -17.37
N SER A 97 12.28 -3.74 -17.29
CA SER A 97 11.67 -4.44 -18.43
C SER A 97 11.25 -3.50 -19.55
N VAL A 98 10.84 -2.28 -19.23
CA VAL A 98 10.47 -1.27 -20.23
C VAL A 98 11.63 -0.94 -21.17
N TYR A 99 12.88 -0.99 -20.69
CA TYR A 99 14.06 -0.73 -21.53
C TYR A 99 14.51 -1.93 -22.37
N PHE A 100 14.17 -3.15 -21.93
CA PHE A 100 14.64 -4.37 -22.58
C PHE A 100 13.55 -5.12 -23.35
N VAL A 101 12.29 -5.08 -22.88
CA VAL A 101 11.19 -5.88 -23.44
C VAL A 101 9.89 -5.08 -23.41
N THR A 102 9.59 -4.41 -24.51
CA THR A 102 8.40 -3.55 -24.62
C THR A 102 7.06 -4.28 -24.54
N SER A 103 7.01 -5.60 -24.77
CA SER A 103 5.76 -6.37 -24.83
C SER A 103 5.16 -6.81 -23.48
N LEU A 104 5.92 -6.71 -22.39
CA LEU A 104 5.52 -7.13 -21.05
C LEU A 104 5.22 -5.97 -20.09
N SER A 105 5.17 -4.75 -20.62
CA SER A 105 4.90 -3.54 -19.87
C SER A 105 3.57 -3.64 -19.11
N GLY A 106 3.60 -3.33 -17.80
CA GLY A 106 2.44 -3.37 -16.92
C GLY A 106 2.19 -4.71 -16.21
N LEU A 107 2.80 -5.82 -16.67
CA LEU A 107 2.53 -7.14 -16.12
C LEU A 107 3.09 -7.29 -14.70
N PHE A 108 4.32 -6.85 -14.45
CA PHE A 108 4.93 -6.96 -13.13
C PHE A 108 4.24 -6.08 -12.10
N ILE A 109 3.85 -4.85 -12.47
CA ILE A 109 3.06 -3.97 -11.61
C ILE A 109 1.70 -4.60 -11.31
N GLY A 110 1.04 -5.18 -12.33
CA GLY A 110 -0.24 -5.88 -12.16
C GLY A 110 -0.15 -7.03 -11.16
N ILE A 111 0.85 -7.89 -11.26
CA ILE A 111 1.11 -8.98 -10.31
C ILE A 111 1.37 -8.42 -8.90
N GLY A 112 2.23 -7.42 -8.77
CA GLY A 112 2.53 -6.78 -7.50
C GLY A 112 1.28 -6.24 -6.81
N MET A 113 0.40 -5.56 -7.57
CA MET A 113 -0.87 -5.03 -7.06
C MET A 113 -1.84 -6.13 -6.62
N LEU A 114 -1.93 -7.25 -7.36
CA LEU A 114 -2.76 -8.40 -6.97
C LEU A 114 -2.28 -9.01 -5.66
N ILE A 115 -0.97 -9.18 -5.48
CA ILE A 115 -0.39 -9.69 -4.23
C ILE A 115 -0.72 -8.76 -3.06
N LEU A 116 -0.56 -7.46 -3.24
CA LEU A 116 -0.85 -6.48 -2.22
C LEU A 116 -2.35 -6.48 -1.85
N LEU A 117 -3.23 -6.58 -2.82
CA LEU A 117 -4.67 -6.69 -2.62
C LEU A 117 -5.03 -7.97 -1.85
N PHE A 118 -4.44 -9.11 -2.22
CA PHE A 118 -4.66 -10.39 -1.53
C PHE A 118 -4.23 -10.32 -0.06
N VAL A 119 -3.02 -9.78 0.22
CA VAL A 119 -2.53 -9.62 1.59
C VAL A 119 -3.43 -8.69 2.41
N ASN A 120 -3.96 -7.64 1.79
CA ASN A 120 -4.91 -6.75 2.46
C ASN A 120 -6.22 -7.42 2.81
N ILE A 121 -6.77 -8.25 1.90
CA ILE A 121 -7.99 -9.03 2.17
C ILE A 121 -7.76 -9.98 3.34
N VAL A 122 -6.66 -10.75 3.34
CA VAL A 122 -6.31 -11.68 4.42
C VAL A 122 -6.17 -10.95 5.75
N ARG A 123 -5.52 -9.78 5.77
CA ARG A 123 -5.36 -8.96 6.97
C ARG A 123 -6.71 -8.47 7.50
N THR A 124 -7.57 -7.97 6.62
CA THR A 124 -8.90 -7.49 6.98
C THR A 124 -9.77 -8.61 7.54
N LEU A 125 -9.76 -9.78 6.91
CA LEU A 125 -10.49 -10.95 7.40
C LEU A 125 -10.03 -11.39 8.80
N ARG A 126 -8.71 -11.43 9.04
CA ARG A 126 -8.16 -11.75 10.38
C ARG A 126 -8.56 -10.71 11.42
N SER A 127 -8.59 -9.43 11.06
CA SER A 127 -9.02 -8.38 11.97
C SER A 127 -10.50 -8.51 12.33
N ILE A 128 -11.37 -8.82 11.38
CA ILE A 128 -12.79 -9.03 11.60
C ILE A 128 -13.00 -10.25 12.51
N GLN A 129 -12.33 -11.36 12.26
CA GLN A 129 -12.42 -12.56 13.11
C GLN A 129 -11.99 -12.30 14.55
N HIS A 130 -10.94 -11.50 14.74
CA HIS A 130 -10.49 -11.13 16.08
C HIS A 130 -11.55 -10.32 16.84
N ILE A 131 -12.16 -9.33 16.18
CA ILE A 131 -13.22 -8.49 16.77
C ILE A 131 -14.46 -9.35 17.09
N GLU A 132 -14.82 -10.28 16.22
CA GLU A 132 -15.96 -11.18 16.43
C GLU A 132 -15.74 -12.11 17.64
N ASN A 133 -14.54 -12.68 17.75
CA ASN A 133 -14.17 -13.50 18.91
C ASN A 133 -14.19 -12.71 20.23
N GLU A 134 -13.70 -11.47 20.22
CA GLU A 134 -13.76 -10.60 21.40
C GLU A 134 -15.21 -10.28 21.80
N ARG A 135 -16.10 -10.03 20.85
CA ARG A 135 -17.53 -9.81 21.11
C ARG A 135 -18.20 -11.03 21.73
N GLN A 136 -17.93 -12.21 21.19
CA GLN A 136 -18.48 -13.46 21.72
C GLN A 136 -18.01 -13.72 23.16
N GLN A 137 -16.75 -13.46 23.47
CA GLN A 137 -16.22 -13.59 24.82
C GLN A 137 -16.90 -12.62 25.79
N GLN A 138 -17.07 -11.37 25.39
CA GLN A 138 -17.76 -10.37 26.20
C GLN A 138 -19.24 -10.72 26.45
N GLU A 139 -19.93 -11.31 25.49
CA GLU A 139 -21.31 -11.78 25.68
C GLU A 139 -21.40 -12.95 26.65
N LEU A 140 -20.46 -13.90 26.55
CA LEU A 140 -20.38 -15.03 27.51
C LEU A 140 -20.13 -14.54 28.93
N GLU A 141 -19.20 -13.61 29.13
CA GLU A 141 -18.93 -13.01 30.43
C GLU A 141 -20.14 -12.27 31.00
N ARG A 142 -20.91 -11.56 30.17
CA ARG A 142 -22.15 -10.89 30.57
C ARG A 142 -23.20 -11.88 31.02
N LYS A 143 -23.40 -12.99 30.30
CA LYS A 143 -24.34 -14.05 30.63
C LYS A 143 -23.97 -14.74 31.96
N GLN A 144 -22.68 -15.00 32.18
CA GLN A 144 -22.22 -15.59 33.47
C GLN A 144 -22.44 -14.66 34.65
N LYS A 145 -22.19 -13.34 34.50
CA LYS A 145 -22.45 -12.35 35.56
C LYS A 145 -23.94 -12.18 35.89
N GLN A 146 -24.82 -12.38 34.91
CA GLN A 146 -26.26 -12.32 35.11
C GLN A 146 -26.81 -13.60 35.75
N GLY A 147 -26.29 -14.78 35.37
CA GLY A 147 -26.69 -16.06 35.97
C GLY A 147 -26.25 -16.25 37.41
N GLY A 148 -25.12 -15.64 37.83
CA GLY A 148 -24.63 -15.71 39.21
C GLY A 148 -25.33 -14.75 40.22
N LYS A 149 -26.30 -13.91 39.79
CA LYS A 149 -27.07 -13.03 40.64
C LYS A 149 -28.42 -13.63 41.08
N HIS A 150 -28.76 -14.80 40.60
CA HIS A 150 -30.05 -15.47 40.91
C HIS A 150 -29.90 -16.69 41.82
N THR A 151 -28.73 -16.91 42.38
CA THR A 151 -28.49 -17.88 43.48
C THR A 151 -28.09 -17.13 44.76
#